data_75f6afb04d9cd15438b6f9bf00e0d82c
#
_entry.id   75f6afb04d9cd15438b6f9bf00e0d82c
#
_cell.length_a   1.000
_cell.length_b   1.000
_cell.length_c   1.000
_cell.angle_alpha   90.00
_cell.angle_beta   90.00
_cell.angle_gamma   90.00
#
_symmetry.space_group_name_H-M   'P 1'
#
loop_
_entity.id
_entity.type
_entity.pdbx_description
1 polymer ?
#
loop_
_entity_poly.entity_id
_entity_poly.type
_entity_poly.pdbx_seq_one_letter_code
_entity_poly.pdbx_strand_id
1 'polypeptide(L)'
;MAVSDMITRLNTQMNLEFHASNLSLHLSEWCSEHQLTGSATFLRLQAQSNVTQMMRVFDFLKASGAMPVLKPVDMTDEECNCLEAVFQRTLEEYEQRCQTLNQLTDEARKMKDTSTLNFLHDIEKEQQQ
;
A
#
# COMPACT_ATOMS: atom_id res chain seq x y z
N MET A 1 8.39 7.80 -20.69
CA MET A 1 9.32 7.04 -19.88
C MET A 1 9.38 7.67 -18.48
N ALA A 2 9.19 6.88 -17.44
CA ALA A 2 9.29 7.39 -16.08
C ALA A 2 10.74 7.79 -15.79
N VAL A 3 10.93 9.01 -15.26
CA VAL A 3 12.26 9.47 -14.86
C VAL A 3 12.70 8.75 -13.58
N SER A 4 14.02 8.70 -13.36
CA SER A 4 14.57 7.91 -12.25
C SER A 4 14.03 8.31 -10.89
N ASP A 5 13.71 9.59 -10.69
CA ASP A 5 13.11 10.06 -9.44
C ASP A 5 11.70 9.47 -9.24
N MET A 6 10.91 9.42 -10.31
CA MET A 6 9.58 8.82 -10.25
C MET A 6 9.65 7.32 -9.98
N ILE A 7 10.63 6.63 -10.57
CA ILE A 7 10.87 5.22 -10.31
C ILE A 7 11.17 4.98 -8.83
N THR A 8 12.01 5.80 -8.22
CA THR A 8 12.32 5.72 -6.80
C THR A 8 11.07 5.92 -5.95
N ARG A 9 10.24 6.90 -6.29
CA ARG A 9 9.00 7.20 -5.57
C ARG A 9 7.99 6.07 -5.69
N LEU A 10 7.86 5.50 -6.89
CA LEU A 10 6.97 4.35 -7.10
C LEU A 10 7.45 3.11 -6.35
N ASN A 11 8.76 2.90 -6.30
CA ASN A 11 9.32 1.81 -5.51
C ASN A 11 9.01 1.97 -4.02
N THR A 12 9.07 3.20 -3.51
CA THR A 12 8.69 3.50 -2.13
C THR A 12 7.21 3.19 -1.90
N GLN A 13 6.34 3.59 -2.83
CA GLN A 13 4.91 3.29 -2.73
C GLN A 13 4.65 1.79 -2.72
N MET A 14 5.35 1.03 -3.57
CA MET A 14 5.25 -0.42 -3.59
C MET A 14 5.59 -1.02 -2.22
N ASN A 15 6.66 -0.53 -1.60
CA ASN A 15 7.07 -1.00 -0.28
C ASN A 15 6.07 -0.61 0.81
N LEU A 16 5.42 0.55 0.70
CA LEU A 16 4.36 0.94 1.62
C LEU A 16 3.16 -0.02 1.52
N GLU A 17 2.78 -0.40 0.30
CA GLU A 17 1.70 -1.37 0.11
C GLU A 17 2.07 -2.74 0.69
N PHE A 18 3.31 -3.16 0.52
CA PHE A 18 3.81 -4.40 1.09
C PHE A 18 3.76 -4.35 2.62
N HIS A 19 4.24 -3.26 3.21
CA HIS A 19 4.20 -3.06 4.66
C HIS A 19 2.75 -3.08 5.17
N ALA A 20 1.84 -2.41 4.47
CA ALA A 20 0.43 -2.37 4.83
C ALA A 20 -0.19 -3.77 4.82
N SER A 21 0.17 -4.61 3.85
CA SER A 21 -0.35 -5.99 3.78
C SER A 21 0.10 -6.80 4.99
N ASN A 22 1.36 -6.67 5.38
CA ASN A 22 1.89 -7.38 6.55
C ASN A 22 1.24 -6.91 7.84
N LEU A 23 1.04 -5.60 7.98
CA LEU A 23 0.36 -5.02 9.14
C LEU A 23 -1.09 -5.53 9.22
N SER A 24 -1.82 -5.50 8.11
CA SER A 24 -3.20 -5.96 8.08
C SER A 24 -3.32 -7.44 8.45
N LEU A 25 -2.40 -8.28 7.98
CA LEU A 25 -2.37 -9.69 8.36
C LEU A 25 -2.10 -9.88 9.84
N HIS A 26 -1.15 -9.12 10.39
CA HIS A 26 -0.82 -9.17 11.80
C HIS A 26 -2.04 -8.78 12.66
N LEU A 27 -2.71 -7.68 12.30
CA LEU A 27 -3.90 -7.23 13.02
C LEU A 27 -5.07 -8.21 12.85
N SER A 28 -5.19 -8.84 11.68
CA SER A 28 -6.18 -9.89 11.44
C SER A 28 -5.98 -11.06 12.40
N GLU A 29 -4.73 -11.47 12.60
CA GLU A 29 -4.39 -12.55 13.52
C GLU A 29 -4.77 -12.19 14.95
N TRP A 30 -4.47 -10.97 15.39
CA TRP A 30 -4.88 -10.48 16.71
C TRP A 30 -6.40 -10.57 16.87
N CYS A 31 -7.14 -10.14 15.85
CA CYS A 31 -8.61 -10.18 15.89
C CYS A 31 -9.13 -11.63 15.97
N SER A 32 -8.52 -12.55 15.22
CA SER A 32 -8.89 -13.96 15.29
C SER A 32 -8.68 -14.54 16.68
N GLU A 33 -7.57 -14.22 17.31
CA GLU A 33 -7.25 -14.70 18.66
C GLU A 33 -8.24 -14.16 19.70
N HIS A 34 -8.86 -13.02 19.45
CA HIS A 34 -9.84 -12.40 20.34
C HIS A 34 -11.28 -12.64 19.89
N GLN A 35 -11.48 -13.59 18.96
CA GLN A 35 -12.80 -14.02 18.47
C GLN A 35 -13.58 -12.90 17.75
N LEU A 36 -12.86 -11.95 17.17
CA LEU A 36 -13.43 -10.86 16.39
C LEU A 36 -13.41 -11.26 14.91
N THR A 37 -14.26 -12.22 14.54
CA THR A 37 -14.20 -12.85 13.22
C THR A 37 -14.49 -11.90 12.07
N GLY A 38 -15.45 -10.99 12.24
CA GLY A 38 -15.78 -10.00 11.21
C GLY A 38 -14.62 -9.06 10.92
N SER A 39 -13.98 -8.56 11.97
CA SER A 39 -12.82 -7.68 11.84
C SER A 39 -11.63 -8.41 11.24
N ALA A 40 -11.41 -9.67 11.66
CA ALA A 40 -10.34 -10.51 11.11
C ALA A 40 -10.51 -10.70 9.61
N THR A 41 -11.73 -11.01 9.16
CA THR A 41 -12.03 -11.18 7.74
C THR A 41 -11.82 -9.90 6.96
N PHE A 42 -12.28 -8.78 7.50
CA PHE A 42 -12.09 -7.45 6.87
C PHE A 42 -10.61 -7.15 6.67
N LEU A 43 -9.80 -7.36 7.71
CA LEU A 43 -8.38 -7.07 7.65
C LEU A 43 -7.62 -8.02 6.71
N ARG A 44 -8.06 -9.28 6.64
CA ARG A 44 -7.47 -10.22 5.69
C ARG A 44 -7.75 -9.80 4.25
N LEU A 45 -8.97 -9.37 3.96
CA LEU A 45 -9.33 -8.86 2.64
C LEU A 45 -8.55 -7.59 2.31
N GLN A 46 -8.35 -6.73 3.30
CA GLN A 46 -7.54 -5.54 3.14
C GLN A 46 -6.10 -5.89 2.78
N ALA A 47 -5.54 -6.92 3.45
CA ALA A 47 -4.18 -7.37 3.15
C ALA A 47 -4.07 -7.88 1.70
N GLN A 48 -5.07 -8.63 1.23
CA GLN A 48 -5.09 -9.10 -0.16
C GLN A 48 -5.14 -7.94 -1.15
N SER A 49 -5.93 -6.92 -0.84
CA SER A 49 -6.02 -5.72 -1.67
C SER A 49 -4.66 -5.01 -1.74
N ASN A 50 -3.97 -4.90 -0.61
CA ASN A 50 -2.64 -4.27 -0.57
C ASN A 50 -1.63 -5.06 -1.41
N VAL A 51 -1.66 -6.39 -1.35
CA VAL A 51 -0.78 -7.24 -2.16
C VAL A 51 -1.08 -7.04 -3.65
N THR A 52 -2.34 -6.97 -4.02
CA THR A 52 -2.73 -6.73 -5.41
C THR A 52 -2.18 -5.40 -5.91
N GLN A 53 -2.31 -4.33 -5.12
CA GLN A 53 -1.78 -3.02 -5.47
C GLN A 53 -0.25 -3.04 -5.56
N MET A 54 0.40 -3.71 -4.61
CA MET A 54 1.85 -3.87 -4.64
C MET A 54 2.31 -4.52 -5.94
N MET A 55 1.64 -5.59 -6.36
CA MET A 55 2.00 -6.30 -7.58
C MET A 55 1.77 -5.46 -8.82
N ARG A 56 0.75 -4.62 -8.83
CA ARG A 56 0.50 -3.70 -9.94
C ARG A 56 1.61 -2.68 -10.08
N VAL A 57 2.08 -2.12 -8.97
CA VAL A 57 3.20 -1.17 -9.00
C VAL A 57 4.47 -1.91 -9.45
N PHE A 58 4.68 -3.12 -8.95
CA PHE A 58 5.81 -3.96 -9.35
C PHE A 58 5.84 -4.17 -10.86
N ASP A 59 4.69 -4.56 -11.44
CA ASP A 59 4.58 -4.82 -12.88
C ASP A 59 4.81 -3.56 -13.69
N PHE A 60 4.28 -2.43 -13.23
CA PHE A 60 4.48 -1.16 -13.91
C PHE A 60 5.95 -0.76 -13.92
N LEU A 61 6.66 -0.92 -12.80
CA LEU A 61 8.07 -0.63 -12.72
C LEU A 61 8.87 -1.51 -13.68
N LYS A 62 8.55 -2.79 -13.75
CA LYS A 62 9.21 -3.71 -14.69
C LYS A 62 8.96 -3.29 -16.14
N ALA A 63 7.73 -2.94 -16.47
CA ALA A 63 7.38 -2.49 -17.81
C ALA A 63 8.09 -1.20 -18.18
N SER A 64 8.45 -0.39 -17.20
CA SER A 64 9.20 0.86 -17.41
C SER A 64 10.72 0.62 -17.50
N GLY A 65 11.16 -0.62 -17.41
CA GLY A 65 12.58 -0.95 -17.49
C GLY A 65 13.32 -0.84 -16.16
N ALA A 66 12.59 -0.65 -15.06
CA ALA A 66 13.18 -0.54 -13.73
C ALA A 66 13.32 -1.92 -13.09
N MET A 67 14.13 -1.98 -12.05
CA MET A 67 14.28 -3.17 -11.21
C MET A 67 13.57 -2.91 -9.88
N PRO A 68 12.33 -3.41 -9.68
CA PRO A 68 11.65 -3.20 -8.40
C PRO A 68 12.37 -3.89 -7.27
N VAL A 69 12.46 -3.23 -6.12
CA VAL A 69 13.12 -3.76 -4.93
C VAL A 69 12.14 -3.78 -3.77
N LEU A 70 11.83 -4.97 -3.27
CA LEU A 70 11.05 -5.14 -2.06
C LEU A 70 12.00 -5.22 -0.87
N LYS A 71 11.77 -4.36 0.12
CA LYS A 71 12.58 -4.33 1.32
C LYS A 71 11.92 -5.17 2.41
N PRO A 72 12.72 -5.90 3.23
CA PRO A 72 12.16 -6.62 4.36
C PRO A 72 11.40 -5.68 5.28
N VAL A 73 10.25 -6.14 5.76
CA VAL A 73 9.45 -5.37 6.70
C VAL A 73 9.89 -5.77 8.10
N ASP A 74 10.34 -4.77 8.85
CA ASP A 74 10.64 -4.96 10.26
C ASP A 74 9.31 -4.82 11.01
N MET A 75 8.71 -5.96 11.34
CA MET A 75 7.46 -5.99 12.11
C MET A 75 7.81 -5.70 13.56
N THR A 76 7.94 -4.42 13.88
CA THR A 76 8.04 -4.02 15.27
C THR A 76 6.75 -4.39 15.99
N ASP A 77 6.89 -4.92 17.20
CA ASP A 77 5.77 -5.36 18.02
C ASP A 77 4.89 -4.18 18.42
N GLU A 78 4.03 -3.73 17.53
CA GLU A 78 2.98 -2.81 17.92
C GLU A 78 1.85 -3.64 18.51
N GLU A 79 1.84 -3.73 19.84
CA GLU A 79 0.79 -4.44 20.52
C GLU A 79 -0.49 -3.61 20.49
N CYS A 80 -1.50 -4.16 19.80
CA CYS A 80 -2.84 -3.61 19.88
C CYS A 80 -3.55 -4.30 21.03
N ASN A 81 -3.99 -3.53 22.01
CA ASN A 81 -4.63 -4.08 23.20
C ASN A 81 -6.15 -4.10 23.13
N CYS A 82 -6.73 -3.50 22.10
CA CYS A 82 -8.18 -3.46 21.92
C CYS A 82 -8.53 -3.21 20.48
N LEU A 83 -9.79 -3.51 20.12
CA LEU A 83 -10.30 -3.33 18.76
C LEU A 83 -10.16 -1.89 18.28
N GLU A 84 -10.39 -0.93 19.17
CA GLU A 84 -10.27 0.49 18.84
C GLU A 84 -8.85 0.83 18.39
N ALA A 85 -7.83 0.31 19.09
CA ALA A 85 -6.43 0.52 18.71
C ALA A 85 -6.12 -0.12 17.34
N VAL A 86 -6.70 -1.29 17.05
CA VAL A 86 -6.54 -1.95 15.77
C VAL A 86 -7.06 -1.07 14.64
N PHE A 87 -8.28 -0.55 14.77
CA PHE A 87 -8.86 0.30 13.74
C PHE A 87 -8.14 1.63 13.62
N GLN A 88 -7.69 2.19 14.72
CA GLN A 88 -6.91 3.43 14.72
C GLN A 88 -5.62 3.24 13.91
N ARG A 89 -4.91 2.15 14.14
CA ARG A 89 -3.67 1.85 13.42
C ARG A 89 -3.93 1.63 11.92
N THR A 90 -5.01 0.93 11.60
CA THR A 90 -5.41 0.69 10.21
C THR A 90 -5.72 2.00 9.49
N LEU A 91 -6.44 2.90 10.16
CA LEU A 91 -6.79 4.19 9.59
C LEU A 91 -5.55 5.05 9.34
N GLU A 92 -4.62 5.10 10.29
CA GLU A 92 -3.38 5.83 10.14
C GLU A 92 -2.58 5.36 8.93
N GLU A 93 -2.48 4.05 8.75
CA GLU A 93 -1.79 3.45 7.62
C GLU A 93 -2.46 3.83 6.30
N TYR A 94 -3.79 3.75 6.27
CA TYR A 94 -4.56 4.12 5.08
C TYR A 94 -4.34 5.59 4.71
N GLU A 95 -4.40 6.48 5.68
CA GLU A 95 -4.21 7.92 5.44
C GLU A 95 -2.81 8.21 4.92
N GLN A 96 -1.80 7.54 5.47
CA GLN A 96 -0.43 7.71 5.00
C GLN A 96 -0.27 7.29 3.54
N ARG A 97 -0.86 6.16 3.17
CA ARG A 97 -0.80 5.68 1.78
C ARG A 97 -1.51 6.64 0.82
N CYS A 98 -2.66 7.18 1.22
CA CYS A 98 -3.38 8.14 0.41
C CYS A 98 -2.57 9.41 0.19
N GLN A 99 -1.93 9.92 1.24
CA GLN A 99 -1.07 11.10 1.13
C GLN A 99 0.09 10.85 0.17
N THR A 100 0.73 9.69 0.27
CA THR A 100 1.85 9.33 -0.60
C THR A 100 1.39 9.22 -2.06
N LEU A 101 0.23 8.62 -2.31
CA LEU A 101 -0.33 8.55 -3.66
C LEU A 101 -0.62 9.93 -4.24
N ASN A 102 -1.17 10.83 -3.43
CA ASN A 102 -1.44 12.20 -3.87
C ASN A 102 -0.15 12.93 -4.23
N GLN A 103 0.90 12.74 -3.42
CA GLN A 103 2.20 13.33 -3.69
C GLN A 103 2.80 12.78 -5.00
N LEU A 104 2.65 11.48 -5.24
CA LEU A 104 3.10 10.86 -6.48
C LEU A 104 2.39 11.45 -7.69
N THR A 105 1.08 11.62 -7.59
CA THR A 105 0.28 12.19 -8.67
C THR A 105 0.73 13.62 -8.97
N ASP A 106 0.95 14.44 -7.94
CA ASP A 106 1.41 15.81 -8.12
C ASP A 106 2.79 15.87 -8.77
N GLU A 107 3.71 15.01 -8.33
CA GLU A 107 5.04 14.94 -8.92
C GLU A 107 5.00 14.48 -10.38
N ALA A 108 4.16 13.50 -10.70
CA ALA A 108 4.01 13.03 -12.06
C ALA A 108 3.46 14.13 -12.98
N ARG A 109 2.54 14.96 -12.47
CA ARG A 109 2.03 16.11 -13.22
C ARG A 109 3.13 17.14 -13.48
N LYS A 110 3.93 17.47 -12.45
CA LYS A 110 5.02 18.42 -12.58
C LYS A 110 6.05 17.95 -13.60
N MET A 111 6.32 16.66 -13.65
CA MET A 111 7.29 16.08 -14.57
C MET A 111 6.68 15.77 -15.94
N LYS A 112 5.38 15.97 -16.11
CA LYS A 112 4.63 15.64 -17.33
C LYS A 112 4.79 14.16 -17.70
N ASP A 113 4.84 13.29 -16.69
CA ASP A 113 4.98 11.85 -16.87
C ASP A 113 3.60 11.24 -17.09
N THR A 114 3.14 11.26 -18.32
CA THR A 114 1.82 10.80 -18.71
C THR A 114 1.62 9.31 -18.42
N SER A 115 2.65 8.51 -18.64
CA SER A 115 2.59 7.07 -18.37
C SER A 115 2.29 6.79 -16.91
N THR A 116 3.00 7.45 -15.99
CA THR A 116 2.77 7.30 -14.56
C THR A 116 1.40 7.85 -14.16
N LEU A 117 0.99 8.99 -14.71
CA LEU A 117 -0.34 9.56 -14.41
C LEU A 117 -1.46 8.59 -14.79
N ASN A 118 -1.38 7.99 -15.97
CA ASN A 118 -2.39 7.02 -16.40
C ASN A 118 -2.44 5.81 -15.49
N PHE A 119 -1.27 5.31 -15.09
CA PHE A 119 -1.16 4.20 -14.16
C PHE A 119 -1.80 4.53 -12.82
N LEU A 120 -1.50 5.72 -12.25
CA LEU A 120 -2.05 6.14 -10.97
C LEU A 120 -3.56 6.34 -11.03
N HIS A 121 -4.09 6.83 -12.14
CA HIS A 121 -5.52 6.94 -12.35
C HIS A 121 -6.20 5.58 -12.36
N ASP A 122 -5.59 4.58 -12.96
CA ASP A 122 -6.14 3.22 -12.99
C ASP A 122 -6.20 2.63 -11.58
N ILE A 123 -5.15 2.84 -10.78
CA ILE A 123 -5.13 2.41 -9.38
C ILE A 123 -6.25 3.09 -8.60
N GLU A 124 -6.39 4.40 -8.75
CA GLU A 124 -7.41 5.16 -8.03
C GLU A 124 -8.82 4.65 -8.33
N LYS A 125 -9.12 4.35 -9.60
CA LYS A 125 -10.41 3.81 -9.98
C LYS A 125 -10.70 2.47 -9.30
N GLU A 126 -9.69 1.61 -9.20
CA GLU A 126 -9.87 0.31 -8.57
C GLU A 126 -10.09 0.41 -7.07
N GLN A 127 -9.47 1.38 -6.41
CA GLN A 127 -9.64 1.57 -4.98
C GLN A 127 -11.03 2.08 -4.60
N GLN A 128 -11.75 2.67 -5.56
CA GLN A 128 -13.09 3.18 -5.33
C GLN A 128 -14.20 2.13 -5.49
N GLN A 129 -13.83 0.93 -5.89
CA GLN A 129 -14.81 -0.17 -6.03
C GLN A 129 -15.02 -0.96 -4.76
#